data_bbad6090213884e186b0df2e364181f6
#
_entry.id   bbad6090213884e186b0df2e364181f6
#
_cell.length_a   1.000
_cell.length_b   1.000
_cell.length_c   1.000
_cell.angle_alpha   90.00
_cell.angle_beta   90.00
_cell.angle_gamma   90.00
#
_symmetry.space_group_name_H-M   'P 1'
#
loop_
_entity.id
_entity.type
_entity.pdbx_description
1 polymer ?
#
loop_
_entity_poly.entity_id
_entity_poly.type
_entity_poly.pdbx_seq_one_letter_code
_entity_poly.pdbx_strand_id
1 'polypeptide(L)'
;MTFGNQCDETMSHAILDYALDAGVSFIDTADIYPANGVPELVGETENIIGRWMKGRRKDVVLATKFWAPTGKNPWQGGASRRNILDSVDDSLRRLQTEYIDLYQVHFPDYETPIDETLGALDDLVRQGKILYAGCSNYPA
;
A
#
# COMPACT_ATOMS: atom_id res chain seq x y z
N MET A 1 -0.84 -4.53 -9.73
CA MET A 1 -1.78 -3.82 -10.61
C MET A 1 -2.83 -4.74 -11.26
N THR A 2 -2.60 -6.05 -11.33
CA THR A 2 -3.47 -6.98 -12.06
C THR A 2 -4.34 -7.86 -11.15
N PHE A 3 -3.94 -8.03 -9.89
CA PHE A 3 -4.65 -8.86 -8.93
C PHE A 3 -6.01 -8.25 -8.56
N GLY A 4 -7.06 -9.05 -8.61
CA GLY A 4 -8.43 -8.61 -8.43
C GLY A 4 -9.09 -8.02 -9.69
N ASN A 5 -8.41 -8.02 -10.85
CA ASN A 5 -8.92 -7.57 -12.12
C ASN A 5 -8.61 -8.57 -13.23
N GLN A 6 -7.36 -8.56 -13.76
CA GLN A 6 -6.93 -9.50 -14.81
C GLN A 6 -6.59 -10.88 -14.26
N CYS A 7 -6.14 -10.94 -13.01
CA CYS A 7 -5.90 -12.18 -12.27
C CYS A 7 -6.92 -12.27 -11.14
N ASP A 8 -7.63 -13.37 -11.06
CA ASP A 8 -8.46 -13.69 -9.90
C ASP A 8 -7.59 -14.02 -8.67
N GLU A 9 -8.20 -14.24 -7.53
CA GLU A 9 -7.49 -14.51 -6.29
C GLU A 9 -6.67 -15.80 -6.36
N THR A 10 -7.20 -16.86 -6.98
CA THR A 10 -6.51 -18.15 -7.11
C THR A 10 -5.23 -18.01 -7.93
N MET A 11 -5.31 -17.35 -9.08
CA MET A 11 -4.15 -17.08 -9.92
C MET A 11 -3.16 -16.15 -9.22
N SER A 12 -3.65 -15.13 -8.51
CA SER A 12 -2.80 -14.19 -7.77
C SER A 12 -2.00 -14.91 -6.68
N HIS A 13 -2.63 -15.80 -5.92
CA HIS A 13 -1.97 -16.60 -4.89
C HIS A 13 -0.94 -17.55 -5.50
N ALA A 14 -1.26 -18.22 -6.62
CA ALA A 14 -0.31 -19.10 -7.31
C ALA A 14 0.93 -18.32 -7.81
N ILE A 15 0.76 -17.09 -8.30
CA ILE A 15 1.88 -16.21 -8.70
C ILE A 15 2.75 -15.86 -7.49
N LEU A 16 2.14 -15.49 -6.37
CA LEU A 16 2.85 -15.11 -5.16
C LEU A 16 3.59 -16.30 -4.54
N ASP A 17 2.97 -17.50 -4.52
CA ASP A 17 3.61 -18.72 -4.07
C ASP A 17 4.84 -19.06 -4.93
N TYR A 18 4.67 -19.03 -6.25
CA TYR A 18 5.78 -19.29 -7.17
C TYR A 18 6.93 -18.28 -7.00
N ALA A 19 6.61 -17.00 -6.85
CA ALA A 19 7.60 -15.95 -6.64
C ALA A 19 8.38 -16.17 -5.33
N LEU A 20 7.68 -16.49 -4.24
CA LEU A 20 8.31 -16.73 -2.95
C LEU A 20 9.21 -17.99 -2.99
N ASP A 21 8.75 -19.07 -3.60
CA ASP A 21 9.52 -20.30 -3.79
C ASP A 21 10.78 -20.08 -4.65
N ALA A 22 10.71 -19.13 -5.59
CA ALA A 22 11.85 -18.69 -6.40
C ALA A 22 12.78 -17.68 -5.69
N GLY A 23 12.52 -17.33 -4.43
CA GLY A 23 13.33 -16.40 -3.63
C GLY A 23 12.96 -14.93 -3.81
N VAL A 24 11.85 -14.60 -4.47
CA VAL A 24 11.32 -13.23 -4.60
C VAL A 24 10.40 -12.95 -3.42
N SER A 25 10.92 -12.29 -2.40
CA SER A 25 10.19 -12.01 -1.15
C SER A 25 9.73 -10.55 -1.01
N PHE A 26 10.14 -9.65 -1.91
CA PHE A 26 9.73 -8.25 -1.89
C PHE A 26 8.44 -8.08 -2.71
N ILE A 27 7.36 -7.69 -2.02
CA ILE A 27 6.03 -7.46 -2.62
C ILE A 27 5.74 -5.96 -2.59
N ASP A 28 5.52 -5.36 -3.76
CA ASP A 28 5.16 -3.95 -3.90
C ASP A 28 3.74 -3.81 -4.46
N THR A 29 2.88 -3.11 -3.72
CA THR A 29 1.48 -2.83 -4.09
C THR A 29 1.15 -1.35 -3.88
N ALA A 30 -0.14 -0.99 -3.91
CA ALA A 30 -0.66 0.33 -3.56
C ALA A 30 -2.13 0.22 -3.13
N ASP A 31 -2.58 1.19 -2.35
CA ASP A 31 -3.94 1.31 -1.84
C ASP A 31 -5.01 1.42 -2.94
N ILE A 32 -4.65 2.01 -4.10
CA ILE A 32 -5.53 2.19 -5.26
C ILE A 32 -5.66 0.94 -6.14
N TYR A 33 -4.78 -0.06 -5.97
CA TYR A 33 -4.76 -1.21 -6.90
C TYR A 33 -5.89 -2.21 -6.65
N PRO A 34 -6.47 -2.77 -7.75
CA PRO A 34 -6.13 -2.58 -9.15
C PRO A 34 -6.60 -1.22 -9.68
N ALA A 35 -5.69 -0.46 -10.30
CA ALA A 35 -5.97 0.87 -10.84
C ALA A 35 -6.66 0.76 -12.21
N ASN A 36 -7.89 0.28 -12.23
CA ASN A 36 -8.67 -0.02 -13.44
C ASN A 36 -9.87 0.91 -13.65
N GLY A 37 -10.03 1.94 -12.79
CA GLY A 37 -11.15 2.89 -12.85
C GLY A 37 -12.48 2.34 -12.32
N VAL A 38 -12.49 1.17 -11.66
CA VAL A 38 -13.66 0.59 -11.00
C VAL A 38 -13.58 0.88 -9.49
N PRO A 39 -14.38 1.82 -8.96
CA PRO A 39 -14.27 2.25 -7.56
C PRO A 39 -14.45 1.12 -6.54
N GLU A 40 -15.29 0.14 -6.87
CA GLU A 40 -15.59 -1.00 -6.00
C GLU A 40 -14.39 -1.94 -5.81
N LEU A 41 -13.39 -1.86 -6.68
CA LEU A 41 -12.19 -2.68 -6.64
C LEU A 41 -10.99 -1.98 -5.98
N VAL A 42 -11.13 -0.72 -5.57
CA VAL A 42 -10.07 0.01 -4.87
C VAL A 42 -9.64 -0.75 -3.62
N GLY A 43 -8.34 -1.08 -3.53
CA GLY A 43 -7.76 -1.84 -2.42
C GLY A 43 -7.89 -3.36 -2.53
N GLU A 44 -8.54 -3.90 -3.57
CA GLU A 44 -8.72 -5.37 -3.68
C GLU A 44 -7.39 -6.11 -3.84
N THR A 45 -6.39 -5.51 -4.48
CA THR A 45 -5.04 -6.11 -4.54
C THR A 45 -4.45 -6.28 -3.14
N GLU A 46 -4.59 -5.30 -2.25
CA GLU A 46 -4.15 -5.41 -0.85
C GLU A 46 -4.95 -6.48 -0.09
N ASN A 47 -6.27 -6.59 -0.31
CA ASN A 47 -7.09 -7.64 0.28
C ASN A 47 -6.61 -9.05 -0.11
N ILE A 48 -6.33 -9.27 -1.41
CA ILE A 48 -5.82 -10.55 -1.92
C ILE A 48 -4.47 -10.89 -1.30
N ILE A 49 -3.54 -9.92 -1.28
CA ILE A 49 -2.21 -10.09 -0.67
C ILE A 49 -2.35 -10.37 0.84
N GLY A 50 -3.22 -9.66 1.54
CA GLY A 50 -3.47 -9.86 2.98
C GLY A 50 -3.96 -11.27 3.30
N ARG A 51 -4.92 -11.79 2.53
CA ARG A 51 -5.37 -13.18 2.68
C ARG A 51 -4.27 -14.19 2.41
N TRP A 52 -3.44 -13.94 1.39
CA TRP A 52 -2.30 -14.80 1.05
C TRP A 52 -1.20 -14.78 2.12
N MET A 53 -0.92 -13.63 2.75
CA MET A 53 0.14 -13.48 3.75
C MET A 53 -0.19 -14.15 5.10
N LYS A 54 -1.40 -14.64 5.31
CA LYS A 54 -1.79 -15.25 6.58
C LYS A 54 -0.87 -16.42 6.95
N GLY A 55 -0.16 -16.27 8.08
CA GLY A 55 0.80 -17.25 8.58
C GLY A 55 2.21 -17.17 7.98
N ARG A 56 2.43 -16.28 7.00
CA ARG A 56 3.74 -16.10 6.32
C ARG A 56 4.24 -14.65 6.27
N ARG A 57 3.68 -13.76 7.08
CA ARG A 57 4.04 -12.32 7.10
C ARG A 57 5.54 -12.06 7.24
N LYS A 58 6.25 -12.90 7.98
CA LYS A 58 7.69 -12.76 8.25
C LYS A 58 8.58 -13.23 7.09
N ASP A 59 8.00 -13.89 6.11
CA ASP A 59 8.73 -14.43 4.96
C ASP A 59 8.83 -13.39 3.82
N VAL A 60 8.15 -12.24 3.96
CA VAL A 60 8.06 -11.21 2.93
C VAL A 60 8.41 -9.82 3.46
N VAL A 61 8.97 -9.01 2.58
CA VAL A 61 9.09 -7.56 2.72
C VAL A 61 7.93 -6.94 1.96
N LEU A 62 7.06 -6.25 2.69
CA LEU A 62 5.82 -5.69 2.16
C LEU A 62 5.95 -4.18 1.94
N ALA A 63 5.79 -3.75 0.70
CA ALA A 63 5.68 -2.35 0.33
C ALA A 63 4.27 -2.02 -0.16
N THR A 64 3.74 -0.88 0.26
CA THR A 64 2.53 -0.30 -0.33
C THR A 64 2.64 1.22 -0.42
N LYS A 65 1.66 1.86 -1.08
CA LYS A 65 1.70 3.28 -1.41
C LYS A 65 0.34 3.90 -1.13
N PHE A 66 0.36 5.20 -0.83
CA PHE A 66 -0.81 6.06 -0.69
C PHE A 66 -0.67 7.28 -1.60
N TRP A 67 -1.66 8.07 -1.76
CA TRP A 67 -1.78 9.34 -2.47
C TRP A 67 -2.95 9.37 -3.45
N ALA A 68 -3.19 8.30 -4.21
CA ALA A 68 -4.29 8.28 -5.16
C ALA A 68 -5.65 8.40 -4.43
N PRO A 69 -6.65 9.04 -5.03
CA PRO A 69 -7.98 9.12 -4.41
C PRO A 69 -8.59 7.72 -4.23
N THR A 70 -8.86 7.35 -2.99
CA THR A 70 -9.47 6.06 -2.63
C THR A 70 -10.96 6.18 -2.30
N GLY A 71 -11.50 7.40 -2.35
CA GLY A 71 -12.90 7.69 -2.06
C GLY A 71 -13.39 8.96 -2.75
N LYS A 72 -14.60 9.40 -2.39
CA LYS A 72 -15.29 10.53 -3.03
C LYS A 72 -14.99 11.88 -2.39
N ASN A 73 -14.45 11.90 -1.17
CA ASN A 73 -14.20 13.12 -0.45
C ASN A 73 -12.84 13.73 -0.84
N PRO A 74 -12.71 15.07 -0.88
CA PRO A 74 -11.47 15.74 -1.28
C PRO A 74 -10.24 15.35 -0.43
N TRP A 75 -10.45 14.95 0.82
CA TRP A 75 -9.38 14.55 1.74
C TRP A 75 -8.99 13.07 1.66
N GLN A 76 -9.61 12.29 0.78
CA GLN A 76 -9.30 10.87 0.55
C GLN A 76 -8.32 10.71 -0.62
N GLY A 77 -7.28 11.52 -0.61
CA GLY A 77 -6.18 11.54 -1.56
C GLY A 77 -5.14 12.59 -1.18
N GLY A 78 -4.02 12.61 -1.88
CA GLY A 78 -2.89 13.49 -1.61
C GLY A 78 -2.00 13.01 -0.46
N ALA A 79 -1.08 13.88 -0.03
CA ALA A 79 -0.09 13.58 1.00
C ALA A 79 -0.30 14.37 2.31
N SER A 80 -1.53 14.86 2.54
CA SER A 80 -1.86 15.52 3.81
C SER A 80 -1.77 14.53 4.97
N ARG A 81 -1.43 15.03 6.14
CA ARG A 81 -1.37 14.25 7.38
C ARG A 81 -2.64 13.42 7.60
N ARG A 82 -3.81 14.01 7.38
CA ARG A 82 -5.08 13.31 7.55
C ARG A 82 -5.17 12.09 6.63
N ASN A 83 -4.93 12.29 5.34
CA ASN A 83 -5.02 11.19 4.38
C ASN A 83 -3.99 10.10 4.68
N ILE A 84 -2.78 10.46 5.09
CA ILE A 84 -1.72 9.49 5.43
C ILE A 84 -2.16 8.58 6.57
N LEU A 85 -2.72 9.14 7.65
CA LEU A 85 -3.15 8.38 8.81
C LEU A 85 -4.36 7.48 8.51
N ASP A 86 -5.34 8.01 7.76
CA ASP A 86 -6.52 7.22 7.36
C ASP A 86 -6.10 6.08 6.38
N SER A 87 -5.26 6.40 5.39
CA SER A 87 -4.82 5.44 4.37
C SER A 87 -3.97 4.30 4.92
N VAL A 88 -3.06 4.58 5.88
CA VAL A 88 -2.25 3.52 6.49
C VAL A 88 -3.11 2.54 7.28
N ASP A 89 -4.10 3.02 8.03
CA ASP A 89 -4.99 2.16 8.80
C ASP A 89 -5.87 1.29 7.89
N ASP A 90 -6.33 1.86 6.79
CA ASP A 90 -7.06 1.14 5.76
C ASP A 90 -6.19 0.07 5.08
N SER A 91 -4.95 0.39 4.73
CA SER A 91 -4.00 -0.56 4.13
C SER A 91 -3.65 -1.69 5.11
N LEU A 92 -3.36 -1.38 6.38
CA LEU A 92 -3.08 -2.39 7.40
C LEU A 92 -4.26 -3.36 7.58
N ARG A 93 -5.50 -2.84 7.56
CA ARG A 93 -6.72 -3.65 7.65
C ARG A 93 -6.87 -4.57 6.44
N ARG A 94 -6.69 -4.06 5.19
CA ARG A 94 -6.78 -4.85 3.96
C ARG A 94 -5.69 -5.91 3.88
N LEU A 95 -4.46 -5.53 4.24
CA LEU A 95 -3.29 -6.40 4.25
C LEU A 95 -3.26 -7.39 5.44
N GLN A 96 -4.18 -7.25 6.40
CA GLN A 96 -4.31 -8.10 7.59
C GLN A 96 -3.00 -8.22 8.38
N THR A 97 -2.29 -7.11 8.55
CA THR A 97 -1.00 -7.01 9.25
C THR A 97 -0.97 -5.81 10.18
N GLU A 98 -0.11 -5.86 11.19
CA GLU A 98 0.08 -4.75 12.14
C GLU A 98 1.12 -3.74 11.66
N TYR A 99 1.93 -4.08 10.65
CA TYR A 99 2.96 -3.19 10.14
C TYR A 99 3.21 -3.40 8.63
N ILE A 100 3.70 -2.34 7.98
CA ILE A 100 4.18 -2.30 6.59
C ILE A 100 5.69 -2.07 6.63
N ASP A 101 6.46 -2.83 5.84
CA ASP A 101 7.92 -2.63 5.82
C ASP A 101 8.30 -1.32 5.14
N LEU A 102 7.72 -1.02 3.98
CA LEU A 102 7.98 0.21 3.23
C LEU A 102 6.67 0.90 2.82
N TYR A 103 6.42 2.09 3.37
CA TYR A 103 5.24 2.89 3.03
C TYR A 103 5.64 4.10 2.19
N GLN A 104 5.07 4.23 0.99
CA GLN A 104 5.56 5.16 -0.02
C GLN A 104 4.51 6.19 -0.42
N VAL A 105 4.94 7.44 -0.60
CA VAL A 105 4.16 8.44 -1.35
C VAL A 105 4.17 8.02 -2.82
N HIS A 106 3.00 7.75 -3.41
CA HIS A 106 2.89 7.19 -4.77
C HIS A 106 3.31 8.18 -5.85
N PHE A 107 2.97 9.45 -5.68
CA PHE A 107 3.32 10.56 -6.56
C PHE A 107 3.63 11.82 -5.75
N PRO A 108 4.44 12.76 -6.27
CA PRO A 108 4.65 14.05 -5.63
C PRO A 108 3.32 14.77 -5.40
N ASP A 109 3.15 15.32 -4.21
CA ASP A 109 2.04 16.21 -3.86
C ASP A 109 2.59 17.62 -3.72
N TYR A 110 2.18 18.51 -4.62
CA TYR A 110 2.63 19.91 -4.63
C TYR A 110 1.69 20.84 -3.84
N GLU A 111 0.54 20.32 -3.39
CA GLU A 111 -0.43 21.10 -2.62
C GLU A 111 -0.18 21.00 -1.11
N THR A 112 0.39 19.88 -0.66
CA THR A 112 0.72 19.65 0.75
C THR A 112 2.17 20.02 1.04
N PRO A 113 2.44 20.86 2.07
CA PRO A 113 3.82 21.11 2.51
C PRO A 113 4.56 19.81 2.85
N ILE A 114 5.77 19.65 2.33
CA ILE A 114 6.54 18.40 2.48
C ILE A 114 6.85 18.07 3.95
N ASP A 115 7.01 19.07 4.80
CA ASP A 115 7.24 18.89 6.24
C ASP A 115 6.02 18.28 6.96
N GLU A 116 4.80 18.58 6.52
CA GLU A 116 3.58 17.91 7.02
C GLU A 116 3.59 16.43 6.66
N THR A 117 3.89 16.10 5.40
CA THR A 117 3.98 14.72 4.91
C THR A 117 5.05 13.94 5.67
N LEU A 118 6.26 14.50 5.77
CA LEU A 118 7.38 13.85 6.47
C LEU A 118 7.10 13.68 7.97
N GLY A 119 6.49 14.68 8.61
CA GLY A 119 6.09 14.60 10.02
C GLY A 119 5.05 13.51 10.28
N ALA A 120 4.09 13.33 9.37
CA ALA A 120 3.11 12.24 9.47
C ALA A 120 3.76 10.86 9.31
N LEU A 121 4.67 10.70 8.36
CA LEU A 121 5.40 9.45 8.15
C LEU A 121 6.32 9.11 9.33
N ASP A 122 7.02 10.09 9.92
CA ASP A 122 7.84 9.90 11.11
C ASP A 122 7.00 9.43 12.32
N ASP A 123 5.80 9.99 12.51
CA ASP A 123 4.88 9.53 13.54
C ASP A 123 4.46 8.06 13.33
N LEU A 124 4.21 7.64 12.09
CA LEU A 124 3.88 6.25 11.77
C LEU A 124 5.04 5.29 12.04
N VAL A 125 6.28 5.71 11.78
CA VAL A 125 7.49 4.94 12.14
C VAL A 125 7.57 4.80 13.67
N ARG A 126 7.39 5.88 14.42
CA ARG A 126 7.40 5.85 15.90
C ARG A 126 6.31 4.98 16.50
N GLN A 127 5.14 4.92 15.84
CA GLN A 127 4.03 4.05 16.23
C GLN A 127 4.26 2.57 15.85
N GLY A 128 5.28 2.27 15.05
CA GLY A 128 5.55 0.92 14.54
C GLY A 128 4.57 0.44 13.47
N LYS A 129 3.74 1.32 12.92
CA LYS A 129 2.82 1.00 11.81
C LYS A 129 3.55 0.82 10.48
N ILE A 130 4.65 1.55 10.31
CA ILE A 130 5.55 1.40 9.17
C ILE A 130 6.99 1.29 9.67
N LEU A 131 7.86 0.55 8.97
CA LEU A 131 9.27 0.46 9.33
C LEU A 131 10.11 1.50 8.58
N TYR A 132 9.82 1.72 7.31
CA TYR A 132 10.52 2.69 6.46
C TYR A 132 9.52 3.52 5.66
N ALA A 133 9.82 4.81 5.52
CA ALA A 133 9.14 5.70 4.61
C ALA A 133 9.89 5.79 3.28
N GLY A 134 9.16 5.96 2.18
CA GLY A 134 9.71 6.07 0.84
C GLY A 134 8.88 6.94 -0.09
N CYS A 135 9.35 7.08 -1.31
CA CYS A 135 8.64 7.80 -2.36
C CYS A 135 8.75 7.07 -3.70
N SER A 136 7.79 7.33 -4.57
CA SER A 136 7.70 6.78 -5.93
C SER A 136 7.41 7.92 -6.91
N ASN A 137 7.93 7.83 -8.14
CA ASN A 137 7.69 8.81 -9.20
C ASN A 137 8.17 10.25 -8.88
N TYR A 138 9.08 10.44 -7.96
CA TYR A 138 9.69 11.73 -7.70
C TYR A 138 10.76 12.03 -8.76
N PRO A 139 10.85 13.26 -9.27
CA PRO A 139 11.95 13.66 -10.16
C PRO A 139 13.27 13.62 -9.42
N ALA A 140 14.35 13.44 -10.19
CA ALA A 140 15.71 13.50 -9.66
C ALA A 140 16.13 14.93 -9.35
#